data_fa1ec1230cc00317f368a10cec13ea4b
#
_entry.id   fa1ec1230cc00317f368a10cec13ea4b
#
_cell.length_a   1.000
_cell.length_b   1.000
_cell.length_c   1.000
_cell.angle_alpha   90.00
_cell.angle_beta   90.00
_cell.angle_gamma   90.00
#
_symmetry.space_group_name_H-M   'P 1'
#
loop_
_entity.id
_entity.type
_entity.pdbx_description
1 polymer ?
#
loop_
_entity_poly.entity_id
_entity_poly.type
_entity_poly.pdbx_seq_one_letter_code
_entity_poly.pdbx_strand_id
1 'polypeptide(L)'
;YGMTSTDLGDTALCYQLTQACDLLIAAVRRCAAICKRRAFEERDTLCVGRTHGIHAEPMTFGMKFGSWAWEFKRDLDRLKDARKNVAYGAISGAVGTYSSIDPFVEEYVCEKLGLVHDPLSTQVISRDHHAYLAGVLATVAATCERIVTEMRALQKTDTLEAEEPFRKGQKGSSAMPHKRNPITAEKICGLSRVVKAN
;
A
#
# COMPACT_ATOMS: atom_id res chain seq x y z
N TYR A 1 -14.96 31.76 -13.77
CA TYR A 1 -15.35 31.92 -15.18
C TYR A 1 -14.37 31.16 -16.06
N GLY A 2 -14.84 30.45 -17.10
CA GLY A 2 -14.00 29.74 -18.08
C GLY A 2 -13.56 28.34 -17.70
N MET A 3 -13.69 27.90 -16.47
CA MET A 3 -13.38 26.55 -16.01
C MET A 3 -14.44 25.53 -16.47
N THR A 4 -13.99 24.28 -16.68
CA THR A 4 -14.88 23.13 -16.78
C THR A 4 -14.94 22.36 -15.45
N SER A 5 -15.96 21.52 -15.26
CA SER A 5 -16.14 20.74 -14.03
C SER A 5 -14.95 19.82 -13.72
N THR A 6 -14.29 19.29 -14.74
CA THR A 6 -13.14 18.42 -14.59
C THR A 6 -11.85 19.15 -14.17
N ASP A 7 -11.71 20.44 -14.50
CA ASP A 7 -10.60 21.25 -13.96
C ASP A 7 -10.62 21.22 -12.42
N LEU A 8 -11.80 21.36 -11.82
CA LEU A 8 -11.94 21.24 -10.38
C LEU A 8 -11.86 19.79 -9.89
N GLY A 9 -12.63 18.90 -10.55
CA GLY A 9 -12.78 17.51 -10.09
C GLY A 9 -11.47 16.72 -10.12
N ASP A 10 -10.74 16.76 -11.26
CA ASP A 10 -9.49 16.03 -11.41
C ASP A 10 -8.37 16.62 -10.54
N THR A 11 -8.26 17.95 -10.49
CA THR A 11 -7.26 18.62 -9.62
C THR A 11 -7.51 18.30 -8.15
N ALA A 12 -8.78 18.34 -7.69
CA ALA A 12 -9.14 17.97 -6.34
C ALA A 12 -8.86 16.49 -6.04
N LEU A 13 -9.17 15.58 -6.97
CA LEU A 13 -8.88 14.16 -6.84
C LEU A 13 -7.38 13.91 -6.71
N CYS A 14 -6.57 14.49 -7.59
CA CYS A 14 -5.11 14.34 -7.53
C CYS A 14 -4.53 14.88 -6.21
N TYR A 15 -5.04 16.02 -5.73
CA TYR A 15 -4.67 16.56 -4.41
C TYR A 15 -5.02 15.59 -3.28
N GLN A 16 -6.23 15.02 -3.26
CA GLN A 16 -6.62 14.01 -2.27
C GLN A 16 -5.79 12.74 -2.36
N LEU A 17 -5.46 12.28 -3.58
CA LEU A 17 -4.61 11.10 -3.79
C LEU A 17 -3.19 11.31 -3.28
N THR A 18 -2.61 12.53 -3.39
CA THR A 18 -1.30 12.81 -2.79
C THR A 18 -1.35 12.70 -1.27
N GLN A 19 -2.40 13.22 -0.62
CA GLN A 19 -2.58 13.11 0.83
C GLN A 19 -2.78 11.65 1.26
N ALA A 20 -3.57 10.88 0.51
CA ALA A 20 -3.75 9.45 0.76
C ALA A 20 -2.42 8.69 0.63
N CYS A 21 -1.61 9.00 -0.38
CA CYS A 21 -0.26 8.43 -0.54
C CYS A 21 0.63 8.74 0.66
N ASP A 22 0.59 9.95 1.21
CA ASP A 22 1.39 10.32 2.39
C ASP A 22 1.03 9.46 3.62
N LEU A 23 -0.26 9.18 3.83
CA LEU A 23 -0.73 8.28 4.89
C LEU A 23 -0.25 6.84 4.68
N LEU A 24 -0.33 6.34 3.44
CA LEU A 24 0.13 5.00 3.08
C LEU A 24 1.64 4.86 3.20
N ILE A 25 2.41 5.85 2.75
CA ILE A 25 3.87 5.89 2.90
C ILE A 25 4.26 5.82 4.38
N ALA A 26 3.59 6.58 5.24
CA ALA A 26 3.82 6.54 6.68
C ALA A 26 3.49 5.16 7.27
N ALA A 27 2.41 4.51 6.84
CA ALA A 27 2.01 3.19 7.30
C ALA A 27 3.00 2.10 6.85
N VAL A 28 3.37 2.06 5.57
CA VAL A 28 4.32 1.09 5.02
C VAL A 28 5.71 1.28 5.62
N ARG A 29 6.13 2.52 5.89
CA ARG A 29 7.38 2.82 6.62
C ARG A 29 7.38 2.18 8.01
N ARG A 30 6.27 2.25 8.74
CA ARG A 30 6.14 1.58 10.04
C ARG A 30 6.25 0.06 9.90
N CYS A 31 5.60 -0.54 8.92
CA CYS A 31 5.71 -1.98 8.65
C CYS A 31 7.16 -2.39 8.35
N ALA A 32 7.84 -1.66 7.48
CA ALA A 32 9.26 -1.90 7.16
C ALA A 32 10.15 -1.82 8.42
N ALA A 33 9.93 -0.81 9.26
CA ALA A 33 10.70 -0.62 10.49
C ALA A 33 10.45 -1.75 11.51
N ILE A 34 9.21 -2.21 11.66
CA ILE A 34 8.85 -3.34 12.52
C ILE A 34 9.50 -4.61 12.01
N CYS A 35 9.39 -4.92 10.72
CA CYS A 35 10.00 -6.10 10.14
C CYS A 35 11.53 -6.06 10.27
N LYS A 36 12.15 -4.90 10.05
CA LYS A 36 13.60 -4.72 10.26
C LYS A 36 13.99 -5.00 11.71
N ARG A 37 13.28 -4.43 12.68
CA ARG A 37 13.53 -4.67 14.11
C ARG A 37 13.40 -6.15 14.44
N ARG A 38 12.31 -6.79 14.04
CA ARG A 38 12.07 -8.22 14.26
C ARG A 38 13.12 -9.10 13.60
N ALA A 39 13.65 -8.70 12.44
CA ALA A 39 14.74 -9.43 11.79
C ALA A 39 16.00 -9.52 12.68
N PHE A 40 16.34 -8.47 13.42
CA PHE A 40 17.44 -8.48 14.37
C PHE A 40 17.13 -9.21 15.67
N GLU A 41 15.90 -9.05 16.19
CA GLU A 41 15.46 -9.74 17.41
C GLU A 41 15.45 -11.26 17.23
N GLU A 42 15.04 -11.74 16.06
CA GLU A 42 14.89 -13.17 15.74
C GLU A 42 16.06 -13.75 14.90
N ARG A 43 17.17 -13.03 14.82
CA ARG A 43 18.32 -13.43 13.97
C ARG A 43 18.89 -14.80 14.33
N ASP A 44 18.80 -15.22 15.61
CA ASP A 44 19.32 -16.45 16.14
C ASP A 44 18.21 -17.50 16.42
N THR A 45 16.92 -17.15 16.17
CA THR A 45 15.78 -18.05 16.33
C THR A 45 15.72 -19.01 15.16
N LEU A 46 16.09 -20.27 15.39
CA LEU A 46 16.09 -21.32 14.37
C LEU A 46 14.64 -21.68 13.95
N CYS A 47 14.46 -21.87 12.66
CA CYS A 47 13.23 -22.41 12.10
C CYS A 47 13.52 -23.24 10.84
N VAL A 48 12.49 -23.96 10.37
CA VAL A 48 12.62 -24.76 9.15
C VAL A 48 12.28 -23.91 7.92
N GLY A 49 13.18 -23.87 6.96
CA GLY A 49 12.88 -23.41 5.60
C GLY A 49 12.05 -24.47 4.89
N ARG A 50 10.93 -24.06 4.25
CA ARG A 50 10.05 -24.93 3.48
C ARG A 50 9.98 -24.49 2.03
N THR A 51 10.02 -25.47 1.13
CA THR A 51 9.69 -25.30 -0.28
C THR A 51 8.58 -26.31 -0.60
N HIS A 52 7.55 -25.90 -1.35
CA HIS A 52 6.38 -26.75 -1.65
C HIS A 52 5.64 -27.26 -0.38
N GLY A 53 5.80 -26.59 0.77
CA GLY A 53 5.28 -27.05 2.05
C GLY A 53 6.09 -28.14 2.74
N ILE A 54 7.19 -28.58 2.15
CA ILE A 54 8.08 -29.65 2.65
C ILE A 54 9.29 -29.03 3.34
N HIS A 55 9.78 -29.68 4.41
CA HIS A 55 11.00 -29.28 5.10
C HIS A 55 12.19 -29.36 4.14
N ALA A 56 12.93 -28.26 4.00
CA ALA A 56 14.13 -28.18 3.17
C ALA A 56 15.37 -28.02 4.07
N GLU A 57 15.71 -26.80 4.42
CA GLU A 57 16.95 -26.50 5.14
C GLU A 57 16.67 -25.67 6.40
N PRO A 58 17.53 -25.76 7.44
CA PRO A 58 17.47 -24.87 8.58
C PRO A 58 17.71 -23.41 8.15
N MET A 59 16.94 -22.51 8.73
CA MET A 59 17.13 -21.07 8.57
C MET A 59 16.82 -20.35 9.88
N THR A 60 16.91 -19.02 9.91
CA THR A 60 16.45 -18.26 11.07
C THR A 60 15.16 -17.50 10.77
N PHE A 61 14.36 -17.31 11.79
CA PHE A 61 13.12 -16.54 11.68
C PHE A 61 13.41 -15.07 11.30
N GLY A 62 14.57 -14.55 11.74
CA GLY A 62 15.06 -13.23 11.35
C GLY A 62 15.24 -13.06 9.85
N MET A 63 15.61 -14.11 9.11
CA MET A 63 15.69 -14.05 7.63
C MET A 63 14.33 -13.85 6.98
N LYS A 64 13.26 -14.45 7.52
CA LYS A 64 11.88 -14.22 7.04
C LYS A 64 11.50 -12.74 7.20
N PHE A 65 11.68 -12.17 8.39
CA PHE A 65 11.43 -10.75 8.64
C PHE A 65 12.33 -9.83 7.82
N GLY A 66 13.59 -10.20 7.60
CA GLY A 66 14.52 -9.47 6.74
C GLY A 66 14.03 -9.38 5.30
N SER A 67 13.54 -10.48 4.75
CA SER A 67 12.92 -10.53 3.42
C SER A 67 11.71 -9.60 3.33
N TRP A 68 10.82 -9.61 4.32
CA TRP A 68 9.64 -8.75 4.37
C TRP A 68 10.01 -7.26 4.53
N ALA A 69 11.03 -6.95 5.32
CA ALA A 69 11.54 -5.59 5.46
C ALA A 69 12.06 -5.01 4.12
N TRP A 70 12.77 -5.81 3.33
CA TRP A 70 13.25 -5.42 2.01
C TRP A 70 12.12 -5.26 0.99
N GLU A 71 11.08 -6.08 1.08
CA GLU A 71 9.89 -5.96 0.22
C GLU A 71 9.14 -4.66 0.51
N PHE A 72 8.85 -4.36 1.78
CA PHE A 72 8.26 -3.07 2.17
C PHE A 72 9.15 -1.87 1.82
N LYS A 73 10.48 -2.02 1.85
CA LYS A 73 11.37 -0.94 1.38
C LYS A 73 11.15 -0.64 -0.10
N ARG A 74 11.07 -1.67 -0.95
CA ARG A 74 10.76 -1.48 -2.38
C ARG A 74 9.37 -0.88 -2.60
N ASP A 75 8.41 -1.26 -1.79
CA ASP A 75 7.06 -0.69 -1.84
C ASP A 75 7.04 0.78 -1.44
N LEU A 76 7.84 1.18 -0.45
CA LEU A 76 8.03 2.59 -0.11
C LEU A 76 8.58 3.41 -1.27
N ASP A 77 9.53 2.87 -2.00
CA ASP A 77 10.14 3.56 -3.14
C ASP A 77 9.10 3.71 -4.28
N ARG A 78 8.30 2.65 -4.56
CA ARG A 78 7.18 2.68 -5.52
C ARG A 78 6.09 3.68 -5.12
N LEU A 79 5.68 3.68 -3.85
CA LEU A 79 4.65 4.61 -3.36
C LEU A 79 5.09 6.07 -3.46
N LYS A 80 6.35 6.37 -3.16
CA LYS A 80 6.90 7.73 -3.32
C LYS A 80 6.90 8.17 -4.77
N ASP A 81 7.22 7.27 -5.67
CA ASP A 81 7.21 7.53 -7.09
C ASP A 81 5.77 7.71 -7.60
N ALA A 82 4.84 6.83 -7.21
CA ALA A 82 3.43 6.96 -7.56
C ALA A 82 2.81 8.26 -7.01
N ARG A 83 3.18 8.67 -5.79
CA ARG A 83 2.78 9.96 -5.23
C ARG A 83 3.19 11.14 -6.09
N LYS A 84 4.43 11.14 -6.60
CA LYS A 84 4.90 12.17 -7.52
C LYS A 84 4.15 12.13 -8.84
N ASN A 85 3.90 10.92 -9.32
CA ASN A 85 3.23 10.68 -10.60
C ASN A 85 1.76 11.10 -10.59
N VAL A 86 1.08 11.10 -9.44
CA VAL A 86 -0.32 11.51 -9.30
C VAL A 86 -0.47 12.96 -8.87
N ALA A 87 0.63 13.67 -8.58
CA ALA A 87 0.60 15.03 -8.06
C ALA A 87 0.47 16.08 -9.17
N TYR A 88 -0.52 15.93 -10.06
CA TYR A 88 -0.80 16.86 -11.13
C TYR A 88 -2.10 17.61 -10.91
N GLY A 89 -2.17 18.83 -11.45
CA GLY A 89 -3.39 19.62 -11.55
C GLY A 89 -3.55 20.15 -12.96
N ALA A 90 -4.78 20.37 -13.40
CA ALA A 90 -5.09 20.95 -14.70
C ALA A 90 -6.28 21.90 -14.56
N ILE A 91 -6.08 23.17 -14.93
CA ILE A 91 -7.09 24.22 -14.98
C ILE A 91 -6.97 24.93 -16.32
N SER A 92 -7.17 24.17 -17.39
CA SER A 92 -6.90 24.61 -18.77
C SER A 92 -8.18 24.80 -19.61
N GLY A 93 -9.35 24.63 -19.00
CA GLY A 93 -10.65 24.80 -19.64
C GLY A 93 -11.17 23.56 -20.33
N ALA A 94 -12.24 23.71 -21.10
CA ALA A 94 -13.03 22.60 -21.63
C ALA A 94 -12.28 21.60 -22.51
N VAL A 95 -11.18 21.98 -23.12
CA VAL A 95 -10.38 21.15 -24.04
C VAL A 95 -8.86 21.32 -23.89
N GLY A 96 -8.42 21.99 -22.81
CA GLY A 96 -7.00 22.17 -22.54
C GLY A 96 -6.31 23.30 -23.31
N THR A 97 -7.08 24.23 -23.87
CA THR A 97 -6.55 25.29 -24.75
C THR A 97 -6.43 26.66 -24.10
N TYR A 98 -6.81 26.80 -22.84
CA TYR A 98 -6.85 28.07 -22.09
C TYR A 98 -7.65 29.19 -22.78
N SER A 99 -8.65 28.83 -23.59
CA SER A 99 -9.41 29.82 -24.39
C SER A 99 -10.13 30.88 -23.55
N SER A 100 -10.42 30.59 -22.28
CA SER A 100 -11.15 31.49 -21.37
C SER A 100 -10.53 31.60 -19.97
N ILE A 101 -9.34 31.04 -19.78
CA ILE A 101 -8.59 31.05 -18.50
C ILE A 101 -7.16 31.44 -18.79
N ASP A 102 -6.60 32.35 -17.96
CA ASP A 102 -5.19 32.67 -18.03
C ASP A 102 -4.38 31.48 -17.45
N PRO A 103 -3.33 30.99 -18.14
CA PRO A 103 -2.44 29.93 -17.64
C PRO A 103 -1.87 30.19 -16.25
N PHE A 104 -1.68 31.46 -15.88
CA PHE A 104 -1.28 31.86 -14.54
C PHE A 104 -2.18 31.28 -13.43
N VAL A 105 -3.47 31.14 -13.71
CA VAL A 105 -4.44 30.60 -12.72
C VAL A 105 -4.10 29.16 -12.38
N GLU A 106 -3.76 28.33 -13.38
CA GLU A 106 -3.36 26.94 -13.19
C GLU A 106 -2.05 26.84 -12.40
N GLU A 107 -1.02 27.59 -12.83
CA GLU A 107 0.27 27.61 -12.14
C GLU A 107 0.11 28.01 -10.67
N TYR A 108 -0.62 29.10 -10.40
CA TYR A 108 -0.86 29.59 -9.06
C TYR A 108 -1.59 28.57 -8.16
N VAL A 109 -2.65 27.95 -8.67
CA VAL A 109 -3.44 26.99 -7.90
C VAL A 109 -2.61 25.72 -7.64
N CYS A 110 -1.91 25.21 -8.64
CA CYS A 110 -1.07 24.03 -8.49
C CYS A 110 0.05 24.28 -7.46
N GLU A 111 0.71 25.43 -7.52
CA GLU A 111 1.71 25.83 -6.51
C GLU A 111 1.12 25.84 -5.10
N LYS A 112 -0.05 26.47 -4.91
CA LYS A 112 -0.72 26.53 -3.60
C LYS A 112 -1.15 25.17 -3.05
N LEU A 113 -1.47 24.23 -3.92
CA LEU A 113 -1.85 22.86 -3.55
C LEU A 113 -0.65 21.91 -3.44
N GLY A 114 0.55 22.35 -3.83
CA GLY A 114 1.74 21.49 -3.90
C GLY A 114 1.63 20.42 -5.00
N LEU A 115 0.93 20.78 -6.08
CA LEU A 115 0.81 19.99 -7.31
C LEU A 115 1.73 20.58 -8.39
N VAL A 116 2.00 19.79 -9.41
CA VAL A 116 2.63 20.24 -10.66
C VAL A 116 1.50 20.46 -11.67
N HIS A 117 1.53 21.55 -12.43
CA HIS A 117 0.58 21.72 -13.53
C HIS A 117 0.89 20.70 -14.64
N ASP A 118 -0.16 20.12 -15.22
CA ASP A 118 0.00 19.18 -16.33
C ASP A 118 0.49 19.94 -17.57
N PRO A 119 1.65 19.59 -18.13
CA PRO A 119 2.22 20.34 -19.25
C PRO A 119 1.34 20.33 -20.50
N LEU A 120 0.48 19.30 -20.64
CA LEU A 120 -0.46 19.21 -21.74
C LEU A 120 -1.63 18.30 -21.35
N SER A 121 -2.70 18.87 -20.84
CA SER A 121 -3.97 18.20 -20.59
C SER A 121 -4.96 18.39 -21.73
N THR A 122 -6.07 17.67 -21.66
CA THR A 122 -7.26 17.91 -22.48
C THR A 122 -8.36 18.50 -21.58
N GLN A 123 -9.56 17.98 -21.60
CA GLN A 123 -10.56 18.26 -20.56
C GLN A 123 -10.21 17.58 -19.23
N VAL A 124 -9.37 16.56 -19.24
CA VAL A 124 -9.04 15.70 -18.11
C VAL A 124 -7.53 15.54 -17.97
N ILE A 125 -7.08 15.29 -16.74
CA ILE A 125 -5.72 14.77 -16.51
C ILE A 125 -5.64 13.34 -17.04
N SER A 126 -4.53 12.98 -17.69
CA SER A 126 -4.36 11.66 -18.27
C SER A 126 -4.51 10.54 -17.22
N ARG A 127 -5.21 9.48 -17.57
CA ARG A 127 -5.57 8.39 -16.62
C ARG A 127 -4.45 7.39 -16.38
N ASP A 128 -3.37 7.44 -17.12
CA ASP A 128 -2.14 6.65 -16.87
C ASP A 128 -1.55 6.97 -15.49
N HIS A 129 -1.61 8.23 -15.03
CA HIS A 129 -1.20 8.63 -13.67
C HIS A 129 -1.98 7.86 -12.60
N HIS A 130 -3.30 7.76 -12.77
CA HIS A 130 -4.18 7.03 -11.84
C HIS A 130 -3.97 5.51 -11.94
N ALA A 131 -3.82 4.99 -13.16
CA ALA A 131 -3.55 3.58 -13.40
C ALA A 131 -2.21 3.13 -12.79
N TYR A 132 -1.17 3.97 -12.90
CA TYR A 132 0.11 3.71 -12.25
C TYR A 132 -0.03 3.63 -10.74
N LEU A 133 -0.72 4.59 -10.09
CA LEU A 133 -0.98 4.54 -8.66
C LEU A 133 -1.75 3.27 -8.27
N ALA A 134 -2.83 2.93 -9.00
CA ALA A 134 -3.62 1.73 -8.73
C ALA A 134 -2.77 0.46 -8.80
N GLY A 135 -1.88 0.34 -9.81
CA GLY A 135 -0.93 -0.78 -9.93
C GLY A 135 0.04 -0.87 -8.74
N VAL A 136 0.52 0.26 -8.25
CA VAL A 136 1.39 0.31 -7.05
C VAL A 136 0.62 -0.10 -5.80
N LEU A 137 -0.63 0.36 -5.63
CA LEU A 137 -1.48 -0.04 -4.50
C LEU A 137 -1.76 -1.55 -4.53
N ALA A 138 -2.03 -2.12 -5.69
CA ALA A 138 -2.20 -3.57 -5.86
C ALA A 138 -0.92 -4.33 -5.48
N THR A 139 0.26 -3.80 -5.82
CA THR A 139 1.56 -4.40 -5.46
C THR A 139 1.77 -4.39 -3.94
N VAL A 140 1.50 -3.28 -3.27
CA VAL A 140 1.59 -3.18 -1.79
C VAL A 140 0.59 -4.15 -1.11
N ALA A 141 -0.63 -4.24 -1.65
CA ALA A 141 -1.63 -5.20 -1.15
C ALA A 141 -1.15 -6.65 -1.31
N ALA A 142 -0.50 -6.98 -2.43
CA ALA A 142 0.07 -8.30 -2.67
C ALA A 142 1.22 -8.63 -1.69
N THR A 143 2.08 -7.67 -1.36
CA THR A 143 3.09 -7.81 -0.30
C THR A 143 2.44 -8.16 1.05
N CYS A 144 1.41 -7.40 1.44
CA CYS A 144 0.68 -7.68 2.68
C CYS A 144 0.05 -9.07 2.68
N GLU A 145 -0.63 -9.45 1.59
CA GLU A 145 -1.25 -10.77 1.45
C GLU A 145 -0.23 -11.91 1.55
N ARG A 146 0.92 -11.78 0.87
CA ARG A 146 1.98 -12.78 0.92
C ARG A 146 2.49 -13.00 2.34
N ILE A 147 2.78 -11.93 3.07
CA ILE A 147 3.28 -11.99 4.45
C ILE A 147 2.27 -12.67 5.37
N VAL A 148 1.01 -12.25 5.32
CA VAL A 148 0.00 -12.82 6.22
C VAL A 148 -0.44 -14.22 5.81
N THR A 149 -0.29 -14.61 4.55
CA THR A 149 -0.48 -16.00 4.08
C THR A 149 0.58 -16.91 4.69
N GLU A 150 1.84 -16.49 4.71
CA GLU A 150 2.90 -17.21 5.43
C GLU A 150 2.60 -17.30 6.93
N MET A 151 2.20 -16.20 7.57
CA MET A 151 1.82 -16.20 8.99
C MET A 151 0.68 -17.19 9.29
N ARG A 152 -0.34 -17.24 8.44
CA ARG A 152 -1.43 -18.22 8.57
C ARG A 152 -0.95 -19.67 8.41
N ALA A 153 0.00 -19.91 7.51
CA ALA A 153 0.59 -21.24 7.33
C ALA A 153 1.39 -21.67 8.56
N LEU A 154 2.12 -20.74 9.19
CA LEU A 154 2.90 -20.97 10.40
C LEU A 154 2.03 -21.15 11.65
N GLN A 155 0.81 -20.60 11.67
CA GLN A 155 -0.14 -20.73 12.78
C GLN A 155 -1.00 -22.01 12.72
N LYS A 156 -0.91 -22.81 11.67
CA LYS A 156 -1.66 -24.08 11.61
C LYS A 156 -1.29 -24.97 12.80
N THR A 157 -2.27 -25.72 13.30
CA THR A 157 -2.09 -26.64 14.43
C THR A 157 -0.91 -27.60 14.24
N ASP A 158 -0.74 -28.09 13.00
CA ASP A 158 0.34 -29.03 12.66
C ASP A 158 1.73 -28.37 12.54
N THR A 159 1.79 -27.04 12.42
CA THR A 159 3.03 -26.28 12.28
C THR A 159 3.37 -25.55 13.57
N LEU A 160 2.50 -24.66 14.02
CA LEU A 160 2.52 -23.89 15.26
C LEU A 160 3.89 -23.20 15.55
N GLU A 161 4.50 -22.64 14.51
CA GLU A 161 5.78 -21.91 14.64
C GLU A 161 5.59 -20.41 14.89
N ALA A 162 4.40 -19.89 14.62
CA ALA A 162 4.03 -18.50 14.90
C ALA A 162 2.54 -18.42 15.27
N GLU A 163 2.15 -17.39 16.01
CA GLU A 163 0.77 -17.15 16.42
C GLU A 163 0.49 -15.64 16.43
N GLU A 164 -0.71 -15.23 16.02
CA GLU A 164 -1.16 -13.85 16.22
C GLU A 164 -1.29 -13.55 17.71
N PRO A 165 -0.96 -12.31 18.14
CA PRO A 165 -1.18 -11.90 19.52
C PRO A 165 -2.64 -12.06 19.92
N PHE A 166 -2.88 -12.80 20.99
CA PHE A 166 -4.22 -13.01 21.52
C PHE A 166 -4.42 -12.14 22.77
N ARG A 167 -5.34 -11.18 22.69
CA ARG A 167 -5.58 -10.23 23.78
C ARG A 167 -6.41 -10.85 24.90
N LYS A 168 -6.17 -10.41 26.15
CA LYS A 168 -7.00 -10.82 27.28
C LYS A 168 -8.47 -10.45 27.02
N GLY A 169 -9.36 -11.42 27.11
CA GLY A 169 -10.79 -11.24 26.83
C GLY A 169 -11.19 -11.38 25.34
N GLN A 170 -10.24 -11.58 24.44
CA GLN A 170 -10.54 -11.88 23.03
C GLN A 170 -11.17 -13.28 22.92
N LYS A 171 -12.25 -13.41 22.15
CA LYS A 171 -12.85 -14.69 21.80
C LYS A 171 -12.27 -15.18 20.48
N GLY A 172 -11.66 -16.34 20.47
CA GLY A 172 -11.11 -16.94 19.24
C GLY A 172 -12.18 -17.69 18.42
N SER A 173 -13.21 -18.20 19.10
CA SER A 173 -14.32 -18.92 18.49
C SER A 173 -15.57 -18.78 19.37
N SER A 174 -16.75 -18.81 18.76
CA SER A 174 -18.02 -18.78 19.49
C SER A 174 -18.31 -20.09 20.24
N ALA A 175 -17.81 -21.23 19.73
CA ALA A 175 -18.09 -22.56 20.24
C ALA A 175 -16.93 -23.21 21.00
N MET A 176 -15.68 -22.82 20.71
CA MET A 176 -14.47 -23.46 21.23
C MET A 176 -13.53 -22.44 21.86
N PRO A 177 -13.49 -22.31 23.20
CA PRO A 177 -12.71 -21.27 23.89
C PRO A 177 -11.19 -21.32 23.63
N HIS A 178 -10.66 -22.51 23.36
CA HIS A 178 -9.23 -22.75 23.11
C HIS A 178 -8.80 -22.43 21.68
N LYS A 179 -9.75 -22.27 20.73
CA LYS A 179 -9.44 -22.06 19.31
C LYS A 179 -9.00 -20.62 19.05
N ARG A 180 -7.76 -20.43 18.59
CA ARG A 180 -7.17 -19.15 18.26
C ARG A 180 -7.03 -18.99 16.74
N ASN A 181 -8.04 -18.38 16.13
CA ASN A 181 -8.06 -18.15 14.69
C ASN A 181 -7.16 -16.96 14.29
N PRO A 182 -6.44 -17.03 13.16
CA PRO A 182 -5.64 -15.92 12.63
C PRO A 182 -6.52 -14.87 11.94
N ILE A 183 -7.43 -14.25 12.71
CA ILE A 183 -8.51 -13.37 12.19
C ILE A 183 -7.95 -12.16 11.48
N THR A 184 -6.86 -11.56 12.00
CA THR A 184 -6.24 -10.38 11.39
C THR A 184 -5.61 -10.72 10.04
N ALA A 185 -4.87 -11.82 9.96
CA ALA A 185 -4.28 -12.29 8.73
C ALA A 185 -5.33 -12.66 7.68
N GLU A 186 -6.44 -13.30 8.09
CA GLU A 186 -7.56 -13.62 7.21
C GLU A 186 -8.22 -12.36 6.63
N LYS A 187 -8.46 -11.35 7.47
CA LYS A 187 -9.01 -10.05 7.03
C LYS A 187 -8.08 -9.35 6.04
N ILE A 188 -6.77 -9.33 6.29
CA ILE A 188 -5.80 -8.72 5.38
C ILE A 188 -5.79 -9.46 4.04
N CYS A 189 -5.83 -10.80 4.02
CA CYS A 189 -5.95 -11.56 2.77
C CYS A 189 -7.22 -11.18 1.98
N GLY A 190 -8.36 -11.06 2.66
CA GLY A 190 -9.62 -10.65 2.03
C GLY A 190 -9.56 -9.25 1.45
N LEU A 191 -9.09 -8.27 2.25
CA LEU A 191 -8.95 -6.87 1.82
C LEU A 191 -7.94 -6.70 0.68
N SER A 192 -6.85 -7.45 0.69
CA SER A 192 -5.85 -7.41 -0.39
C SER A 192 -6.45 -7.84 -1.73
N ARG A 193 -7.37 -8.80 -1.74
CA ARG A 193 -8.10 -9.20 -2.96
C ARG A 193 -8.99 -8.08 -3.49
N VAL A 194 -9.68 -7.36 -2.59
CA VAL A 194 -10.50 -6.20 -2.96
C VAL A 194 -9.64 -5.12 -3.60
N VAL A 195 -8.51 -4.77 -2.99
CA VAL A 195 -7.60 -3.74 -3.54
C VAL A 195 -7.05 -4.14 -4.90
N LYS A 196 -6.75 -5.44 -5.11
CA LYS A 196 -6.23 -5.93 -6.41
C LYS A 196 -7.29 -6.01 -7.50
N ALA A 197 -8.56 -6.08 -7.14
CA ALA A 197 -9.67 -6.17 -8.09
C ALA A 197 -10.15 -4.81 -8.60
N ASN A 198 -9.84 -3.72 -7.87
CA ASN A 198 -10.16 -2.34 -8.26
C ASN A 198 -8.99 -1.71 -9.02
#